data_8e4e650e68ab9e410f604f5a3ae7dec5
#
_entry.id   8e4e650e68ab9e410f604f5a3ae7dec5
#
_cell.length_a   1.000
_cell.length_b   1.000
_cell.length_c   1.000
_cell.angle_alpha   90.00
_cell.angle_beta   90.00
_cell.angle_gamma   90.00
#
_symmetry.space_group_name_H-M   'P 1'
#
loop_
_entity.id
_entity.type
_entity.pdbx_description
1 polymer ?
#
loop_
_entity_poly.entity_id
_entity_poly.type
_entity_poly.pdbx_seq_one_letter_code
_entity_poly.pdbx_strand_id
1 'polypeptide(L)'
;MFENIIDKIKGLLGGKAISDVDLMAELDKKAEGRGLNWKISVVDFLTLLGINSSRENRDALAAELGVSQELKSGSAAKNEALRKAVFKKLAENGGNIPGSLLD
;
A
#
# COMPACT_ATOMS: atom_id res chain seq x y z
N MET A 1 4.51 10.88 -3.76
CA MET A 1 3.28 10.16 -3.39
C MET A 1 3.54 8.98 -2.45
N PHE A 2 4.57 8.19 -2.70
CA PHE A 2 4.89 7.09 -1.79
C PHE A 2 5.23 7.60 -0.39
N GLU A 3 5.90 8.73 -0.26
CA GLU A 3 6.19 9.33 1.04
C GLU A 3 4.93 9.61 1.84
N ASN A 4 3.83 9.96 1.17
CA ASN A 4 2.53 10.14 1.83
C ASN A 4 2.02 8.84 2.45
N ILE A 5 2.29 7.71 1.79
CA ILE A 5 1.94 6.39 2.33
C ILE A 5 2.71 6.14 3.62
N ILE A 6 4.01 6.39 3.61
CA ILE A 6 4.85 6.24 4.80
C ILE A 6 4.36 7.15 5.93
N ASP A 7 4.09 8.42 5.63
CA ASP A 7 3.63 9.38 6.65
C ASP A 7 2.30 8.96 7.26
N LYS A 8 1.35 8.50 6.44
CA LYS A 8 0.06 8.04 6.93
C LYS A 8 0.20 6.80 7.81
N ILE A 9 1.06 5.86 7.42
CA ILE A 9 1.32 4.68 8.22
C ILE A 9 1.93 5.08 9.58
N LYS A 10 2.93 5.95 9.57
CA LYS A 10 3.53 6.45 10.82
C LYS A 10 2.50 7.11 11.73
N GLY A 11 1.57 7.88 11.15
CA GLY A 11 0.48 8.48 11.90
C GLY A 11 -0.40 7.43 12.57
N LEU A 12 -0.72 6.33 11.86
CA LEU A 12 -1.50 5.23 12.41
C LEU A 12 -0.76 4.48 13.51
N LEU A 13 0.58 4.49 13.47
CA LEU A 13 1.44 3.81 14.45
C LEU A 13 1.80 4.70 15.65
N GLY A 14 1.19 5.88 15.76
CA GLY A 14 1.50 6.80 16.85
C GLY A 14 2.88 7.39 16.76
N GLY A 15 3.41 7.56 15.55
CA GLY A 15 4.73 8.13 15.32
C GLY A 15 5.88 7.13 15.31
N LYS A 16 5.60 5.85 15.51
CA LYS A 16 6.64 4.80 15.47
C LYS A 16 7.09 4.52 14.03
N ALA A 17 8.36 4.13 13.88
CA ALA A 17 8.87 3.72 12.58
C ALA A 17 8.28 2.38 12.17
N ILE A 18 8.07 2.18 10.86
CA ILE A 18 7.49 0.93 10.34
C ILE A 18 8.39 -0.28 10.62
N SER A 19 9.70 -0.06 10.80
CA SER A 19 10.65 -1.12 11.13
C SER A 19 10.60 -1.56 12.60
N ASP A 20 9.95 -0.78 13.46
CA ASP A 20 9.91 -1.03 14.90
C ASP A 20 8.63 -1.74 15.36
N VAL A 21 7.74 -2.09 14.43
CA VAL A 21 6.44 -2.69 14.75
C VAL A 21 6.17 -3.89 13.85
N ASP A 22 5.23 -4.73 14.26
CA ASP A 22 4.66 -5.74 13.37
C ASP A 22 3.64 -5.03 12.46
N LEU A 23 4.11 -4.60 11.28
CA LEU A 23 3.31 -3.79 10.38
C LEU A 23 2.02 -4.50 9.95
N MET A 24 2.08 -5.80 9.67
CA MET A 24 0.90 -6.56 9.26
C MET A 24 -0.17 -6.55 10.36
N ALA A 25 0.24 -6.82 11.60
CA ALA A 25 -0.69 -6.83 12.72
C ALA A 25 -1.30 -5.45 12.96
N GLU A 26 -0.50 -4.39 12.84
CA GLU A 26 -0.99 -3.03 13.03
C GLU A 26 -2.00 -2.64 11.94
N LEU A 27 -1.74 -3.01 10.68
CA LEU A 27 -2.66 -2.71 9.60
C LEU A 27 -3.95 -3.54 9.71
N ASP A 28 -3.86 -4.82 10.09
CA ASP A 28 -5.03 -5.65 10.35
C ASP A 28 -5.90 -5.06 11.45
N LYS A 29 -5.27 -4.56 12.50
CA LYS A 29 -5.96 -3.93 13.61
C LYS A 29 -6.73 -2.68 13.16
N LYS A 30 -6.11 -1.85 12.31
CA LYS A 30 -6.77 -0.65 11.79
C LYS A 30 -7.87 -0.97 10.80
N ALA A 31 -7.78 -2.08 10.09
CA ALA A 31 -8.79 -2.53 9.13
C ALA A 31 -9.96 -3.26 9.79
N GLU A 32 -9.82 -3.66 11.04
CA GLU A 32 -10.82 -4.44 11.76
C GLU A 32 -12.17 -3.72 11.77
N GLY A 33 -13.22 -4.42 11.35
CA GLY A 33 -14.58 -3.89 11.31
C GLY A 33 -14.87 -2.94 10.15
N ARG A 34 -13.89 -2.66 9.28
CA ARG A 34 -14.07 -1.71 8.17
C ARG A 34 -14.36 -2.37 6.82
N GLY A 35 -14.29 -3.70 6.75
CA GLY A 35 -14.55 -4.44 5.52
C GLY A 35 -13.51 -4.20 4.43
N LEU A 36 -12.29 -3.81 4.79
CA LEU A 36 -11.22 -3.51 3.86
C LEU A 36 -10.27 -4.70 3.71
N ASN A 37 -10.11 -5.16 2.48
CA ASN A 37 -9.19 -6.25 2.11
C ASN A 37 -7.85 -5.66 1.64
N TRP A 38 -7.16 -4.99 2.54
CA TRP A 38 -5.97 -4.22 2.19
C TRP A 38 -4.81 -5.08 1.66
N LYS A 39 -4.78 -6.37 1.99
CA LYS A 39 -3.72 -7.29 1.52
C LYS A 39 -3.83 -7.63 0.04
N ILE A 40 -5.05 -7.60 -0.50
CA ILE A 40 -5.30 -8.02 -1.88
C ILE A 40 -5.83 -6.90 -2.77
N SER A 41 -6.30 -5.80 -2.20
CA SER A 41 -6.85 -4.66 -2.96
C SER A 41 -6.06 -3.39 -2.67
N VAL A 42 -5.40 -2.86 -3.69
CA VAL A 42 -4.67 -1.58 -3.55
C VAL A 42 -5.64 -0.44 -3.23
N VAL A 43 -6.86 -0.50 -3.76
CA VAL A 43 -7.89 0.51 -3.46
C VAL A 43 -8.20 0.50 -1.97
N ASP A 44 -8.43 -0.69 -1.42
CA ASP A 44 -8.72 -0.85 0.01
C ASP A 44 -7.53 -0.43 0.87
N PHE A 45 -6.30 -0.75 0.43
CA PHE A 45 -5.09 -0.34 1.14
C PHE A 45 -4.99 1.18 1.24
N LEU A 46 -5.17 1.88 0.13
CA LEU A 46 -5.13 3.35 0.13
C LEU A 46 -6.27 3.94 0.96
N THR A 47 -7.46 3.34 0.87
CA THR A 47 -8.61 3.75 1.68
C THR A 47 -8.33 3.60 3.18
N LEU A 48 -7.70 2.49 3.56
CA LEU A 48 -7.32 2.25 4.95
C LEU A 48 -6.43 3.38 5.49
N LEU A 49 -5.52 3.88 4.66
CA LEU A 49 -4.60 4.95 5.02
C LEU A 49 -5.21 6.35 4.91
N GLY A 50 -6.44 6.46 4.43
CA GLY A 50 -7.06 7.76 4.21
C GLY A 50 -6.49 8.51 3.01
N ILE A 51 -5.89 7.78 2.07
CA ILE A 51 -5.33 8.36 0.85
C ILE A 51 -6.34 8.21 -0.29
N ASN A 52 -6.45 9.23 -1.12
CA ASN A 52 -7.33 9.21 -2.29
C ASN A 52 -6.96 8.03 -3.19
N SER A 53 -7.89 7.10 -3.38
CA SER A 53 -7.69 5.88 -4.17
C SER A 53 -8.25 6.00 -5.60
N SER A 54 -8.45 7.22 -6.09
CA SER A 54 -8.94 7.44 -7.45
C SER A 54 -8.00 6.83 -8.49
N ARG A 55 -8.55 6.56 -9.69
CA ARG A 55 -7.75 6.02 -10.79
C ARG A 55 -6.55 6.92 -11.09
N GLU A 56 -6.76 8.24 -11.11
CA GLU A 56 -5.69 9.21 -11.38
C GLU A 56 -4.56 9.11 -10.36
N ASN A 57 -4.90 9.00 -9.08
CA ASN A 57 -3.89 8.87 -8.03
C ASN A 57 -3.18 7.53 -8.11
N ARG A 58 -3.89 6.45 -8.42
CA ARG A 58 -3.28 5.14 -8.60
C ARG A 58 -2.31 5.14 -9.78
N ASP A 59 -2.70 5.76 -10.90
CA ASP A 59 -1.83 5.86 -12.07
C ASP A 59 -0.59 6.69 -11.78
N ALA A 60 -0.72 7.79 -11.06
CA ALA A 60 0.40 8.62 -10.66
C ALA A 60 1.37 7.86 -9.74
N LEU A 61 0.83 7.12 -8.77
CA LEU A 61 1.63 6.30 -7.88
C LEU A 61 2.34 5.18 -8.64
N ALA A 62 1.63 4.54 -9.58
CA ALA A 62 2.20 3.48 -10.42
C ALA A 62 3.38 4.00 -11.22
N ALA A 63 3.26 5.19 -11.82
CA ALA A 63 4.36 5.81 -12.56
C ALA A 63 5.56 6.08 -11.65
N GLU A 64 5.30 6.59 -10.45
CA GLU A 64 6.37 6.87 -9.48
C GLU A 64 7.12 5.60 -9.07
N LEU A 65 6.40 4.48 -8.91
CA LEU A 65 6.98 3.21 -8.47
C LEU A 65 7.50 2.34 -9.61
N GLY A 66 7.44 2.83 -10.85
CA GLY A 66 7.99 2.11 -11.99
C GLY A 66 7.12 0.95 -12.49
N VAL A 67 5.82 0.98 -12.19
CA VAL A 67 4.87 0.01 -12.75
C VAL A 67 4.73 0.24 -14.25
N SER A 68 4.69 -0.85 -15.03
CA SER A 68 4.63 -0.76 -16.48
C SER A 68 3.45 0.08 -16.98
N GLN A 69 3.75 1.04 -17.85
CA GLN A 69 2.73 1.87 -18.49
C GLN A 69 1.92 1.11 -19.56
N GLU A 70 2.37 -0.09 -19.93
CA GLU A 70 1.65 -0.94 -20.86
C GLU A 70 0.41 -1.57 -20.25
N LEU A 71 0.36 -1.65 -18.92
CA LEU A 71 -0.81 -2.15 -18.22
C LEU A 71 -1.92 -1.11 -18.27
N LYS A 72 -3.13 -1.57 -18.61
CA LYS A 72 -4.27 -0.68 -18.81
C LYS A 72 -4.69 -0.04 -17.47
N SER A 73 -4.85 1.29 -17.48
CA SER A 73 -5.33 2.05 -16.33
C SER A 73 -6.67 1.48 -15.81
N GLY A 74 -6.73 1.26 -14.51
CA GLY A 74 -7.93 0.73 -13.84
C GLY A 74 -8.14 -0.77 -14.00
N SER A 75 -7.26 -1.47 -14.73
CA SER A 75 -7.38 -2.91 -14.87
C SER A 75 -6.96 -3.65 -13.60
N ALA A 76 -7.46 -4.88 -13.45
CA ALA A 76 -7.05 -5.75 -12.37
C ALA A 76 -5.53 -6.00 -12.40
N ALA A 77 -4.97 -6.19 -13.60
CA ALA A 77 -3.53 -6.42 -13.76
C ALA A 77 -2.71 -5.23 -13.26
N LYS A 78 -3.11 -4.01 -13.59
CA LYS A 78 -2.39 -2.82 -13.14
C LYS A 78 -2.54 -2.61 -11.63
N ASN A 79 -3.74 -2.81 -11.08
CA ASN A 79 -3.97 -2.71 -9.64
C ASN A 79 -3.12 -3.73 -8.87
N GLU A 80 -3.02 -4.95 -9.37
CA GLU A 80 -2.21 -6.00 -8.78
C GLU A 80 -0.71 -5.63 -8.80
N ALA A 81 -0.22 -5.16 -9.95
CA ALA A 81 1.16 -4.72 -10.08
C ALA A 81 1.47 -3.54 -9.15
N LEU A 82 0.54 -2.61 -9.02
CA LEU A 82 0.69 -1.47 -8.11
C LEU A 82 0.74 -1.93 -6.65
N ARG A 83 -0.14 -2.84 -6.25
CA ARG A 83 -0.16 -3.38 -4.90
C ARG A 83 1.19 -4.00 -4.54
N LYS A 84 1.71 -4.84 -5.43
CA LYS A 84 3.00 -5.51 -5.23
C LYS A 84 4.14 -4.48 -5.13
N ALA A 85 4.12 -3.48 -5.99
CA ALA A 85 5.15 -2.42 -5.99
C ALA A 85 5.13 -1.64 -4.67
N VAL A 86 3.94 -1.32 -4.15
CA VAL A 86 3.79 -0.61 -2.88
C VAL A 86 4.36 -1.46 -1.73
N PHE A 87 3.98 -2.73 -1.65
CA PHE A 87 4.46 -3.60 -0.58
C PHE A 87 5.97 -3.82 -0.66
N LYS A 88 6.50 -3.98 -1.87
CA LYS A 88 7.95 -4.11 -2.07
C LYS A 88 8.68 -2.87 -1.58
N LYS A 89 8.14 -1.70 -1.87
CA LYS A 89 8.74 -0.44 -1.43
C LYS A 89 8.67 -0.29 0.10
N LEU A 90 7.57 -0.72 0.71
CA LEU A 90 7.47 -0.74 2.17
C LEU A 90 8.51 -1.66 2.79
N ALA A 91 8.72 -2.84 2.20
CA ALA A 91 9.75 -3.77 2.67
C ALA A 91 11.14 -3.15 2.55
N GLU A 92 11.42 -2.45 1.46
CA GLU A 92 12.70 -1.74 1.26
C GLU A 92 12.93 -0.65 2.31
N ASN A 93 11.85 -0.11 2.88
CA ASN A 93 11.90 0.90 3.94
C ASN A 93 11.83 0.29 5.34
N GLY A 94 12.07 -1.01 5.46
CA GLY A 94 12.15 -1.71 6.74
C GLY A 94 10.86 -2.34 7.23
N GLY A 95 9.77 -2.22 6.48
CA GLY A 95 8.50 -2.86 6.85
C GLY A 95 8.62 -4.39 6.80
N ASN A 96 8.05 -5.06 7.79
CA ASN A 96 8.03 -6.52 7.83
C ASN A 96 6.87 -7.03 6.96
N ILE A 97 7.16 -7.30 5.68
CA ILE A 97 6.18 -7.74 4.70
C ILE A 97 6.44 -9.22 4.37
N PRO A 98 5.45 -10.12 4.53
CA PRO A 98 5.61 -11.52 4.14
C PRO A 98 5.90 -11.66 2.64
N GLY A 99 6.78 -12.61 2.29
CA GLY A 99 7.13 -12.86 0.89
C GLY A 99 5.93 -13.15 0.00
N SER A 100 4.87 -13.76 0.55
CA SER A 100 3.65 -14.04 -0.19
C SER A 100 2.93 -12.79 -0.71
N LEU A 101 3.16 -11.63 -0.10
CA LEU A 101 2.59 -10.35 -0.55
C LEU A 101 3.49 -9.63 -1.55
N LEU A 102 4.72 -10.10 -1.72
CA LEU A 102 5.71 -9.49 -2.62
C LEU A 102 5.76 -10.17 -4.00
N ASP A 103 5.15 -11.31 -4.13
CA ASP A 103 5.15 -12.11 -5.37
C ASP A 103 4.02 -11.72 -6.32
#